data_4a43c9193c5da5ad4a5ee8f549a6a954
#
_entry.id   4a43c9193c5da5ad4a5ee8f549a6a954
#
_cell.length_a   1.000
_cell.length_b   1.000
_cell.length_c   1.000
_cell.angle_alpha   90.00
_cell.angle_beta   90.00
_cell.angle_gamma   90.00
#
_symmetry.space_group_name_H-M   'P 1'
#
loop_
_entity.id
_entity.type
_entity.pdbx_description
1 polymer ?
#
loop_
_entity_poly.entity_id
_entity_poly.type
_entity_poly.pdbx_seq_one_letter_code
_entity_poly.pdbx_strand_id
1 'polypeptide(L)'
;MTKEDLVRNVTERSRIHLGRSLCQADVEAVLQALKDVAAQELTAGGEVPLPGLGKLKTKDRAARMGRNPRTGEAVTIPARRVAVFAPSEKLDREIRA
;
A
#
# COMPACT_ATOMS: atom_id res chain seq x y z
N MET A 1 -9.24 7.82 -9.37
CA MET A 1 -8.05 8.67 -9.09
C MET A 1 -6.83 8.06 -9.75
N THR A 2 -6.13 8.85 -10.54
CA THR A 2 -4.86 8.43 -11.15
C THR A 2 -3.68 8.81 -10.25
N LYS A 3 -2.48 8.34 -10.60
CA LYS A 3 -1.26 8.75 -9.90
C LYS A 3 -1.07 10.27 -9.95
N GLU A 4 -1.33 10.88 -11.10
CA GLU A 4 -1.20 12.31 -11.28
C GLU A 4 -2.19 13.08 -10.41
N ASP A 5 -3.42 12.60 -10.31
CA ASP A 5 -4.43 13.19 -9.42
C ASP A 5 -4.00 13.09 -7.96
N LEU A 6 -3.44 11.95 -7.56
CA LEU A 6 -2.94 11.77 -6.21
C LEU A 6 -1.83 12.77 -5.89
N VAL A 7 -0.83 12.88 -6.77
CA VAL A 7 0.29 13.82 -6.58
C VAL A 7 -0.22 15.26 -6.44
N ARG A 8 -1.13 15.66 -7.33
CA ARG A 8 -1.70 17.01 -7.29
C ARG A 8 -2.47 17.27 -6.00
N ASN A 9 -3.32 16.35 -5.60
CA ASN A 9 -4.12 16.50 -4.38
C ASN A 9 -3.25 16.54 -3.13
N VAL A 10 -2.23 15.69 -3.05
CA VAL A 10 -1.29 15.70 -1.94
C VAL A 10 -0.49 16.99 -1.90
N THR A 11 -0.08 17.51 -3.07
CA THR A 11 0.64 18.77 -3.17
C THR A 11 -0.19 19.93 -2.61
N GLU A 12 -1.46 20.01 -2.97
CA GLU A 12 -2.37 21.05 -2.46
C GLU A 12 -2.58 20.93 -0.96
N ARG A 13 -2.81 19.72 -0.46
CA ARG A 13 -3.07 19.48 0.96
C ARG A 13 -1.85 19.66 1.84
N SER A 14 -0.65 19.44 1.32
CA SER A 14 0.58 19.63 2.09
C SER A 14 0.81 21.07 2.52
N ARG A 15 0.25 22.04 1.79
CA ARG A 15 0.32 23.46 2.16
C ARG A 15 -0.25 23.71 3.55
N ILE A 16 -1.32 23.01 3.91
CA ILE A 16 -2.00 23.16 5.19
C ILE A 16 -1.08 22.75 6.34
N HIS A 17 -0.34 21.66 6.15
CA HIS A 17 0.53 21.10 7.19
C HIS A 17 1.90 21.80 7.28
N LEU A 18 2.40 22.29 6.15
CA LEU A 18 3.73 22.90 6.07
C LEU A 18 3.71 24.42 6.23
N GLY A 19 2.59 25.07 5.97
CA GLY A 19 2.52 26.53 5.93
C GLY A 19 3.22 27.14 4.72
N ARG A 20 3.60 26.32 3.74
CA ARG A 20 4.22 26.75 2.48
C ARG A 20 3.86 25.78 1.36
N SER A 21 4.07 26.23 0.12
CA SER A 21 3.80 25.40 -1.04
C SER A 21 4.98 24.50 -1.39
N LEU A 22 4.67 23.28 -1.81
CA LEU A 22 5.63 22.37 -2.44
C LEU A 22 5.31 22.28 -3.92
N CYS A 23 6.29 21.96 -4.74
CA CYS A 23 6.02 21.63 -6.13
C CYS A 23 5.66 20.14 -6.25
N GLN A 24 4.98 19.79 -7.36
CA GLN A 24 4.56 18.40 -7.59
C GLN A 24 5.75 17.44 -7.70
N ALA A 25 6.87 17.91 -8.23
CA ALA A 25 8.09 17.09 -8.32
C ALA A 25 8.61 16.68 -6.94
N ASP A 26 8.55 17.58 -5.97
CA ASP A 26 8.95 17.28 -4.59
C ASP A 26 8.04 16.21 -3.97
N VAL A 27 6.73 16.34 -4.17
CA VAL A 27 5.75 15.39 -3.66
C VAL A 27 5.93 14.03 -4.33
N GLU A 28 6.16 13.99 -5.63
CA GLU A 28 6.41 12.74 -6.35
C GLU A 28 7.66 12.05 -5.82
N ALA A 29 8.73 12.81 -5.56
CA ALA A 29 9.96 12.27 -5.00
C ALA A 29 9.73 11.65 -3.61
N VAL A 30 8.94 12.31 -2.77
CA VAL A 30 8.59 11.80 -1.43
C VAL A 30 7.78 10.50 -1.55
N LEU A 31 6.82 10.43 -2.46
CA LEU A 31 6.03 9.22 -2.65
C LEU A 31 6.87 8.05 -3.20
N GLN A 32 7.83 8.33 -4.06
CA GLN A 32 8.76 7.31 -4.53
C GLN A 32 9.68 6.82 -3.42
N ALA A 33 10.17 7.73 -2.58
CA ALA A 33 10.97 7.36 -1.42
C ALA A 33 10.16 6.49 -0.44
N LEU A 34 8.89 6.82 -0.24
CA LEU A 34 7.99 6.00 0.57
C LEU A 34 7.86 4.59 -0.01
N LYS A 35 7.70 4.47 -1.32
CA LYS A 35 7.65 3.17 -2.01
C LYS A 35 8.92 2.37 -1.76
N ASP A 36 10.09 3.00 -1.88
CA ASP A 36 11.37 2.32 -1.70
C ASP A 36 11.53 1.81 -0.27
N VAL A 37 11.23 2.65 0.71
CA VAL A 37 11.30 2.28 2.14
C VAL A 37 10.31 1.15 2.44
N ALA A 38 9.09 1.25 1.93
CA ALA A 38 8.08 0.23 2.15
C ALA A 38 8.49 -1.11 1.54
N ALA A 39 9.00 -1.11 0.32
CA ALA A 39 9.44 -2.33 -0.35
C ALA A 39 10.58 -3.00 0.43
N GLN A 40 11.54 -2.22 0.91
CA GLN A 40 12.66 -2.74 1.69
C GLN A 40 12.19 -3.36 3.01
N GLU A 41 11.34 -2.66 3.74
CA GLU A 41 10.84 -3.11 5.03
C GLU A 41 9.98 -4.37 4.90
N LEU A 42 9.07 -4.39 3.92
CA LEU A 42 8.20 -5.54 3.70
C LEU A 42 8.98 -6.77 3.21
N THR A 43 10.03 -6.56 2.41
CA THR A 43 10.91 -7.65 1.98
C THR A 43 11.64 -8.28 3.18
N ALA A 44 11.98 -7.48 4.17
CA ALA A 44 12.59 -7.96 5.41
C ALA A 44 11.60 -8.58 6.39
N GLY A 45 10.31 -8.60 6.07
CA GLY A 45 9.26 -9.17 6.91
C GLY A 45 8.72 -8.22 7.96
N GLY A 46 9.05 -6.93 7.87
CA GLY A 46 8.56 -5.92 8.80
C GLY A 46 7.22 -5.30 8.42
N GLU A 47 6.81 -4.30 9.15
CA GLU A 47 5.58 -3.55 8.92
C GLU A 47 5.90 -2.09 8.65
N VAL A 48 5.09 -1.45 7.83
CA VAL A 48 5.23 -0.04 7.49
C VAL A 48 4.00 0.72 7.98
N PRO A 49 4.14 1.59 8.98
CA PRO A 49 3.01 2.40 9.41
C PRO A 49 2.70 3.50 8.40
N LEU A 50 1.42 3.70 8.14
CA LEU A 50 0.92 4.82 7.34
C LEU A 50 0.09 5.69 8.27
N PRO A 51 0.65 6.79 8.79
CA PRO A 51 -0.03 7.61 9.80
C PRO A 51 -1.41 8.07 9.34
N GLY A 52 -2.43 7.83 10.17
CA GLY A 52 -3.79 8.20 9.87
C GLY A 52 -4.55 7.27 8.93
N LEU A 53 -3.86 6.31 8.32
CA LEU A 53 -4.48 5.37 7.37
C LEU A 53 -4.53 3.94 7.91
N GLY A 54 -3.42 3.46 8.42
CA GLY A 54 -3.27 2.09 8.84
C GLY A 54 -1.83 1.65 8.74
N LYS A 55 -1.61 0.41 8.34
CA LYS A 55 -0.26 -0.10 8.12
C LYS A 55 -0.21 -1.14 7.02
N LEU A 56 0.94 -1.20 6.37
CA LEU A 56 1.26 -2.26 5.43
C LEU A 56 2.01 -3.36 6.17
N LYS A 57 1.66 -4.59 5.93
CA LYS A 57 2.33 -5.76 6.51
C LYS A 57 2.37 -6.89 5.51
N THR A 58 3.13 -7.93 5.81
CA THR A 58 3.17 -9.13 5.00
C THR A 58 2.40 -10.24 5.68
N LYS A 59 1.83 -11.10 4.87
CA LYS A 59 1.14 -12.29 5.32
C LYS A 59 1.63 -13.47 4.48
N ASP A 60 1.96 -14.57 5.16
CA ASP A 60 2.33 -15.80 4.47
C ASP A 60 1.07 -16.56 4.11
N ARG A 61 0.97 -16.94 2.84
CA ARG A 61 -0.09 -17.81 2.36
C ARG A 61 0.49 -19.20 2.14
N ALA A 62 -0.10 -20.20 2.80
CA ALA A 62 0.31 -21.58 2.65
C ALA A 62 0.05 -22.09 1.24
N ALA A 63 0.84 -23.08 0.82
CA ALA A 63 0.58 -23.79 -0.42
C ALA A 63 -0.80 -24.43 -0.36
N ARG A 64 -1.51 -24.44 -1.47
CA ARG A 64 -2.85 -25.01 -1.58
C ARG A 64 -3.04 -25.68 -2.92
N MET A 65 -4.04 -26.56 -2.99
CA MET A 65 -4.45 -27.16 -4.23
C MET A 65 -5.52 -26.29 -4.91
N GLY A 66 -5.30 -26.00 -6.17
CA GLY A 66 -6.27 -25.31 -7.00
C GLY A 66 -6.62 -26.15 -8.21
N ARG A 67 -7.48 -25.64 -9.08
CA ARG A 67 -7.82 -26.29 -10.36
C ARG A 67 -7.51 -25.36 -11.51
N ASN A 68 -6.96 -25.93 -12.57
CA ASN A 68 -6.77 -25.20 -13.81
C ASN A 68 -8.16 -25.03 -14.48
N PRO A 69 -8.64 -23.80 -14.69
CA PRO A 69 -9.96 -23.56 -15.27
C PRO A 69 -10.09 -24.06 -16.71
N ARG A 70 -8.97 -24.28 -17.42
CA ARG A 70 -8.99 -24.79 -18.80
C ARG A 70 -9.15 -26.30 -18.89
N THR A 71 -8.46 -27.02 -18.01
CA THR A 71 -8.37 -28.50 -18.11
C THR A 71 -9.07 -29.20 -16.97
N GLY A 72 -9.39 -28.48 -15.89
CA GLY A 72 -9.96 -29.07 -14.68
C GLY A 72 -8.97 -29.87 -13.86
N GLU A 73 -7.69 -29.89 -14.26
CA GLU A 73 -6.66 -30.60 -13.51
C GLU A 73 -6.30 -29.87 -12.22
N ALA A 74 -5.99 -30.66 -11.19
CA ALA A 74 -5.48 -30.12 -9.94
C ALA A 74 -4.08 -29.58 -10.14
N VAL A 75 -3.83 -28.33 -9.66
CA VAL A 75 -2.51 -27.71 -9.67
C VAL A 75 -2.14 -27.28 -8.26
N THR A 76 -0.86 -27.39 -7.93
CA THR A 76 -0.37 -26.91 -6.65
C THR A 76 -0.04 -25.44 -6.74
N ILE A 77 -0.68 -24.63 -5.90
CA ILE A 77 -0.36 -23.21 -5.77
C ILE A 77 0.68 -23.10 -4.66
N PRO A 78 1.92 -22.66 -4.97
CA PRO A 78 2.98 -22.64 -3.96
C PRO A 78 2.71 -21.62 -2.86
N ALA A 79 3.28 -21.87 -1.70
CA ALA A 79 3.28 -20.91 -0.61
C ALA A 79 3.99 -19.62 -1.05
N ARG A 80 3.47 -18.47 -0.64
CA ARG A 80 4.07 -17.16 -0.96
C ARG A 80 3.76 -16.14 0.11
N ARG A 81 4.61 -15.14 0.18
CA ARG A 81 4.38 -13.97 1.03
C ARG A 81 3.69 -12.90 0.21
N VAL A 82 2.64 -12.31 0.73
CA VAL A 82 1.89 -11.25 0.07
C VAL A 82 1.82 -10.02 0.96
N ALA A 83 1.80 -8.84 0.34
CA ALA A 83 1.57 -7.59 1.04
C ALA A 83 0.08 -7.39 1.28
N VAL A 84 -0.28 -6.97 2.47
CA VAL A 84 -1.66 -6.64 2.82
C VAL A 84 -1.70 -5.29 3.53
N PHE A 85 -2.80 -4.59 3.33
CA PHE A 85 -3.05 -3.32 4.00
C PHE A 85 -4.05 -3.55 5.14
N ALA A 86 -3.66 -3.13 6.35
CA ALA A 86 -4.52 -3.19 7.52
C ALA A 86 -4.98 -1.77 7.84
N PRO A 87 -6.24 -1.40 7.54
CA PRO A 87 -6.73 -0.05 7.81
C PRO A 87 -6.82 0.23 9.30
N SER A 88 -6.58 1.49 9.68
CA SER A 88 -6.77 1.91 11.06
C SER A 88 -8.26 1.96 11.39
N GLU A 89 -8.58 1.82 12.67
CA GLU A 89 -9.96 1.91 13.12
C GLU A 89 -10.58 3.26 12.77
N LYS A 90 -9.81 4.32 12.88
CA LYS A 90 -10.25 5.67 12.52
C LYS A 90 -10.64 5.78 11.05
N LEU A 91 -9.82 5.26 10.14
CA LEU A 91 -10.11 5.26 8.72
C LEU A 91 -11.34 4.43 8.41
N ASP A 92 -11.46 3.27 9.03
CA ASP A 92 -12.60 2.37 8.85
C ASP A 92 -13.91 3.05 9.24
N ARG A 93 -13.91 3.80 10.34
CA ARG A 93 -15.07 4.58 10.79
C ARG A 93 -15.42 5.68 9.79
N GLU A 94 -14.43 6.39 9.26
CA GLU A 94 -14.67 7.45 8.28
C GLU A 94 -15.31 6.92 7.00
N ILE A 95 -14.88 5.75 6.54
CA ILE A 95 -15.41 5.11 5.34
C ILE A 95 -16.85 4.66 5.55
N ARG A 96 -17.17 4.16 6.73
CA ARG A 96 -18.51 3.66 7.06
C ARG A 96 -19.52 4.74 7.37
N ALA A 97 -19.05 5.93 7.68
CA ALA A 97 -19.92 7.06 8.02
C ALA A 97 -20.75 7.56 6.85
#